data_34effef50318263f74f54f72d97366c4
#
_entry.id   34effef50318263f74f54f72d97366c4
#
_cell.length_a   1.000
_cell.length_b   1.000
_cell.length_c   1.000
_cell.angle_alpha   90.00
_cell.angle_beta   90.00
_cell.angle_gamma   90.00
#
_symmetry.space_group_name_H-M   'P 1'
#
loop_
_entity.id
_entity.type
_entity.pdbx_description
1 polymer ?
#
loop_
_entity_poly.entity_id
_entity_poly.type
_entity_poly.pdbx_seq_one_letter_code
_entity_poly.pdbx_strand_id
1 'polypeptide(L)'
;MMVLMTTIELTRFRVAPGDAEALLAARPAMLADFTADRAGFLGAELVRLPGNEWLDIVTWADAADLAASREKGANLPGVAAFFAVIDALVTAEEGELVELE
;
A
#
# COMPACT_ATOMS: atom_id res chain seq x y z
N MET A 1 -1.81 29.59 -10.10
CA MET A 1 -1.91 28.82 -8.85
C MET A 1 -1.64 27.34 -9.13
N MET A 2 -0.76 26.75 -8.37
CA MET A 2 -0.46 25.34 -8.53
C MET A 2 -1.32 24.51 -7.57
N VAL A 3 -1.97 23.49 -8.11
CA VAL A 3 -2.77 22.56 -7.32
C VAL A 3 -2.00 21.26 -7.20
N LEU A 4 -1.74 20.83 -5.97
CA LEU A 4 -1.12 19.54 -5.73
C LEU A 4 -2.21 18.48 -5.69
N MET A 5 -2.06 17.46 -6.54
CA MET A 5 -3.02 16.37 -6.62
C MET A 5 -2.55 15.21 -5.75
N THR A 6 -3.38 14.88 -4.77
CA THR A 6 -3.15 13.70 -3.94
C THR A 6 -3.30 12.45 -4.80
N THR A 7 -2.32 11.58 -4.71
CA THR A 7 -2.31 10.33 -5.48
C THR A 7 -2.79 9.17 -4.62
N ILE A 8 -3.67 8.36 -5.18
CA ILE A 8 -4.18 7.16 -4.53
C ILE A 8 -3.63 5.94 -5.26
N GLU A 9 -3.02 5.05 -4.51
CA GLU A 9 -2.53 3.77 -5.02
C GLU A 9 -3.50 2.68 -4.59
N LEU A 10 -3.97 1.88 -5.55
CA LEU A 10 -4.91 0.79 -5.32
C LEU A 10 -4.24 -0.52 -5.72
N THR A 11 -3.93 -1.34 -4.73
CA THR A 11 -3.29 -2.64 -4.98
C THR A 11 -4.21 -3.75 -4.49
N ARG A 12 -4.70 -4.54 -5.42
CA ARG A 12 -5.52 -5.71 -5.13
C ARG A 12 -4.64 -6.94 -5.21
N PHE A 13 -4.68 -7.76 -4.16
CA PHE A 13 -3.83 -8.93 -4.09
C PHE A 13 -4.55 -10.08 -3.39
N ARG A 14 -3.99 -11.27 -3.54
CA ARG A 14 -4.54 -12.49 -2.94
C ARG A 14 -3.56 -13.02 -1.91
N VAL A 15 -4.12 -13.56 -0.83
CA VAL A 15 -3.36 -14.21 0.24
C VAL A 15 -3.82 -15.65 0.32
N ALA A 16 -2.90 -16.58 0.56
CA ALA A 16 -3.24 -17.99 0.67
C ALA A 16 -4.23 -18.22 1.81
N PRO A 17 -5.15 -19.20 1.66
CA PRO A 17 -6.06 -19.55 2.75
C PRO A 17 -5.27 -19.90 4.01
N GLY A 18 -5.66 -19.30 5.14
CA GLY A 18 -4.98 -19.52 6.40
C GLY A 18 -3.90 -18.49 6.72
N ASP A 19 -3.50 -17.64 5.76
CA ASP A 19 -2.45 -16.65 5.98
C ASP A 19 -2.97 -15.24 6.31
N ALA A 20 -4.29 -15.08 6.47
CA ALA A 20 -4.86 -13.76 6.77
C ALA A 20 -4.32 -13.18 8.07
N GLU A 21 -4.15 -14.00 9.12
CA GLU A 21 -3.61 -13.54 10.39
C GLU A 21 -2.16 -13.09 10.27
N ALA A 22 -1.36 -13.80 9.46
CA ALA A 22 0.02 -13.42 9.22
C ALA A 22 0.10 -12.08 8.49
N LEU A 23 -0.78 -11.84 7.52
CA LEU A 23 -0.86 -10.57 6.83
C LEU A 23 -1.14 -9.43 7.80
N LEU A 24 -2.17 -9.60 8.64
CA LEU A 24 -2.55 -8.58 9.61
C LEU A 24 -1.48 -8.35 10.66
N ALA A 25 -0.78 -9.41 11.09
CA ALA A 25 0.30 -9.30 12.05
C ALA A 25 1.51 -8.53 11.49
N ALA A 26 1.77 -8.66 10.18
CA ALA A 26 2.88 -7.98 9.53
C ALA A 26 2.58 -6.51 9.19
N ARG A 27 1.32 -6.11 9.19
CA ARG A 27 0.90 -4.76 8.77
C ARG A 27 1.50 -3.61 9.59
N PRO A 28 1.47 -3.64 10.94
CA PRO A 28 1.97 -2.49 11.71
C PRO A 28 3.44 -2.15 11.43
N ALA A 29 4.30 -3.15 11.30
CA ALA A 29 5.72 -2.91 11.01
C ALA A 29 5.92 -2.34 9.61
N MET A 30 5.13 -2.78 8.64
CA MET A 30 5.15 -2.22 7.30
C MET A 30 4.76 -0.74 7.32
N LEU A 31 3.68 -0.41 8.02
CA LEU A 31 3.22 0.98 8.11
C LEU A 31 4.25 1.88 8.82
N ALA A 32 4.92 1.36 9.84
CA ALA A 32 5.98 2.08 10.53
C ALA A 32 7.16 2.35 9.60
N ASP A 33 7.55 1.37 8.81
CA ASP A 33 8.62 1.52 7.83
C ASP A 33 8.25 2.54 6.75
N PHE A 34 7.03 2.49 6.25
CA PHE A 34 6.55 3.47 5.27
C PHE A 34 6.58 4.88 5.84
N THR A 35 6.09 5.05 7.07
CA THR A 35 6.08 6.36 7.72
C THR A 35 7.48 6.91 7.90
N ALA A 36 8.45 6.06 8.22
CA ALA A 36 9.83 6.49 8.47
C ALA A 36 10.64 6.72 7.21
N ASP A 37 10.34 5.99 6.12
CA ASP A 37 11.24 5.91 4.96
C ASP A 37 10.65 6.41 3.64
N ARG A 38 9.33 6.51 3.53
CA ARG A 38 8.66 6.89 2.27
C ARG A 38 8.22 8.34 2.31
N ALA A 39 8.93 9.22 1.62
CA ALA A 39 8.51 10.62 1.49
C ALA A 39 7.13 10.68 0.85
N GLY A 40 6.26 11.52 1.39
CA GLY A 40 4.92 11.72 0.86
C GLY A 40 3.90 10.65 1.22
N PHE A 41 4.27 9.64 2.00
CA PHE A 41 3.31 8.66 2.49
C PHE A 41 2.38 9.33 3.50
N LEU A 42 1.08 9.34 3.19
CA LEU A 42 0.08 10.02 4.03
C LEU A 42 -0.79 9.05 4.83
N GLY A 43 -0.86 7.80 4.44
CA GLY A 43 -1.64 6.80 5.14
C GLY A 43 -2.05 5.65 4.23
N ALA A 44 -2.61 4.61 4.84
CA ALA A 44 -3.07 3.45 4.10
C ALA A 44 -4.25 2.80 4.81
N GLU A 45 -5.14 2.23 4.02
CA GLU A 45 -6.29 1.48 4.50
C GLU A 45 -6.31 0.13 3.81
N LEU A 46 -6.56 -0.93 4.57
CA LEU A 46 -6.61 -2.28 4.04
C LEU A 46 -8.04 -2.79 4.10
N VAL A 47 -8.56 -3.20 2.96
CA VAL A 47 -9.93 -3.72 2.84
C VAL A 47 -9.88 -5.21 2.56
N ARG A 48 -10.62 -5.99 3.33
CA ARG A 48 -10.75 -7.42 3.09
C ARG A 48 -11.90 -7.66 2.12
N LEU A 49 -11.61 -8.37 1.05
CA LEU A 49 -12.59 -8.71 0.01
C LEU A 49 -12.94 -10.20 0.06
N PRO A 50 -14.02 -10.63 -0.58
CA PRO A 50 -14.33 -12.06 -0.67
C PRO A 50 -13.23 -12.83 -1.41
N GLY A 51 -13.12 -14.12 -1.11
CA GLY A 51 -12.24 -15.02 -1.87
C GLY A 51 -10.76 -14.88 -1.57
N ASN A 52 -10.40 -14.53 -0.35
CA ASN A 52 -9.00 -14.36 0.08
C ASN A 52 -8.30 -13.21 -0.64
N GLU A 53 -9.07 -12.25 -1.13
CA GLU A 53 -8.52 -11.06 -1.76
C GLU A 53 -8.57 -9.87 -0.83
N TRP A 54 -7.65 -8.94 -1.07
CA TRP A 54 -7.48 -7.75 -0.26
C TRP A 54 -7.22 -6.56 -1.18
N LEU A 55 -7.63 -5.39 -0.73
CA LEU A 55 -7.36 -4.13 -1.42
C LEU A 55 -6.62 -3.22 -0.48
N ASP A 56 -5.42 -2.80 -0.88
CA ASP A 56 -4.65 -1.82 -0.14
C ASP A 56 -4.84 -0.46 -0.81
N ILE A 57 -5.31 0.51 -0.04
CA ILE A 57 -5.58 1.86 -0.52
C ILE A 57 -4.55 2.76 0.15
N VAL A 58 -3.55 3.21 -0.60
CA VAL A 58 -2.46 4.01 -0.06
C VAL A 58 -2.55 5.43 -0.61
N THR A 59 -2.43 6.40 0.28
CA THR A 59 -2.52 7.82 -0.08
C THR A 59 -1.12 8.42 -0.08
N TRP A 60 -0.76 9.06 -1.18
CA TRP A 60 0.53 9.71 -1.40
C TRP A 60 0.33 11.20 -1.67
N ALA A 61 1.30 12.03 -1.24
CA ALA A 61 1.24 13.46 -1.49
C ALA A 61 1.18 13.77 -2.99
N ASP A 62 1.94 13.01 -3.80
CA ASP A 62 1.90 13.14 -5.25
C ASP A 62 2.39 11.86 -5.95
N ALA A 63 2.28 11.84 -7.27
CA ALA A 63 2.66 10.67 -8.06
C ALA A 63 4.17 10.38 -8.03
N ALA A 64 4.99 11.40 -7.87
CA ALA A 64 6.44 11.21 -7.79
C ALA A 64 6.84 10.47 -6.51
N ASP A 65 6.14 10.73 -5.41
CA ASP A 65 6.38 10.02 -4.15
C ASP A 65 6.00 8.55 -4.27
N LEU A 66 4.91 8.24 -4.94
CA LEU A 66 4.52 6.85 -5.22
C LEU A 66 5.59 6.16 -6.06
N ALA A 67 6.04 6.81 -7.13
CA ALA A 67 7.07 6.23 -8.00
C ALA A 67 8.37 5.96 -7.23
N ALA A 68 8.79 6.89 -6.38
CA ALA A 68 9.97 6.72 -5.55
C ALA A 68 9.82 5.54 -4.57
N SER A 69 8.63 5.36 -4.00
CA SER A 69 8.35 4.23 -3.12
C SER A 69 8.47 2.90 -3.87
N ARG A 70 7.94 2.85 -5.09
CA ARG A 70 8.03 1.63 -5.91
C ARG A 70 9.48 1.26 -6.23
N GLU A 71 10.32 2.24 -6.45
CA GLU A 71 11.75 1.99 -6.69
C GLU A 71 12.44 1.40 -5.47
N LYS A 72 12.04 1.78 -4.27
CA LYS A 72 12.59 1.22 -3.04
C LYS A 72 12.19 -0.24 -2.84
N GLY A 73 10.99 -0.61 -3.29
CA GLY A 73 10.49 -1.98 -3.15
C GLY A 73 10.45 -2.44 -1.70
N ALA A 74 10.85 -3.69 -1.47
CA ALA A 74 10.86 -4.29 -0.14
C ALA A 74 12.21 -4.07 0.56
N ASN A 75 12.62 -2.81 0.66
CA ASN A 75 13.95 -2.43 1.14
C ASN A 75 14.13 -2.50 2.66
N LEU A 76 13.05 -2.58 3.41
CA LEU A 76 13.08 -2.61 4.88
C LEU A 76 12.40 -3.86 5.40
N PRO A 77 12.78 -4.34 6.62
CA PRO A 77 12.27 -5.61 7.14
C PRO A 77 10.75 -5.70 7.27
N GLY A 78 10.09 -4.63 7.72
CA GLY A 78 8.65 -4.63 7.89
C GLY A 78 7.92 -4.68 6.55
N VAL A 79 8.42 -3.95 5.56
CA VAL A 79 7.87 -3.98 4.20
C VAL A 79 8.06 -5.37 3.60
N ALA A 80 9.25 -5.93 3.72
CA ALA A 80 9.55 -7.25 3.19
C ALA A 80 8.67 -8.34 3.82
N ALA A 81 8.47 -8.29 5.13
CA ALA A 81 7.64 -9.27 5.82
C ALA A 81 6.18 -9.22 5.36
N PHE A 82 5.63 -8.03 5.16
CA PHE A 82 4.26 -7.89 4.68
C PHE A 82 4.13 -8.41 3.24
N PHE A 83 5.06 -8.02 2.37
CA PHE A 83 5.04 -8.47 0.97
C PHE A 83 5.20 -9.99 0.85
N ALA A 84 5.96 -10.61 1.76
CA ALA A 84 6.18 -12.06 1.73
C ALA A 84 4.89 -12.86 1.96
N VAL A 85 3.88 -12.27 2.59
CA VAL A 85 2.60 -12.96 2.82
C VAL A 85 1.69 -12.87 1.59
N ILE A 86 1.96 -11.96 0.67
CA ILE A 86 1.17 -11.80 -0.55
C ILE A 86 1.45 -12.98 -1.49
N ASP A 87 0.39 -13.72 -1.85
CA ASP A 87 0.51 -14.88 -2.71
C ASP A 87 0.52 -14.48 -4.19
N ALA A 88 -0.34 -13.56 -4.57
CA ALA A 88 -0.45 -13.13 -5.97
C ALA A 88 -0.99 -11.70 -6.04
N LEU A 89 -0.41 -10.92 -6.95
CA LEU A 89 -0.93 -9.60 -7.28
C LEU A 89 -2.05 -9.74 -8.29
N VAL A 90 -3.19 -9.13 -8.02
CA VAL A 90 -4.34 -9.17 -8.93
C VAL A 90 -4.37 -7.93 -9.82
N THR A 91 -4.37 -6.74 -9.23
CA THR A 91 -4.29 -5.48 -9.98
C THR A 91 -3.47 -4.46 -9.19
N ALA A 92 -2.87 -3.51 -9.91
CA ALA A 92 -2.19 -2.38 -9.32
C ALA A 92 -2.55 -1.15 -10.15
N GLU A 93 -3.23 -0.20 -9.53
CA GLU A 93 -3.72 0.99 -10.21
C GLU A 93 -3.38 2.23 -9.41
N GLU A 94 -3.35 3.36 -10.07
CA GLU A 94 -3.19 4.64 -9.40
C GLU A 94 -4.12 5.67 -10.01
N GLY A 95 -4.53 6.62 -9.18
CA GLY A 95 -5.41 7.69 -9.60
C GLY A 95 -5.25 8.90 -8.73
N GLU A 96 -6.03 9.92 -9.01
CA GLU A 96 -5.99 11.17 -8.27
C GLU A 96 -7.24 11.29 -7.39
N LEU A 97 -7.03 11.79 -6.19
CA LEU A 97 -8.16 12.11 -5.32
C LEU A 97 -8.80 13.41 -5.82
N VAL A 98 -10.03 13.32 -6.27
CA VAL A 98 -10.70 14.45 -6.93
C VAL A 98 -11.39 15.38 -5.94
N GLU A 99 -11.96 14.82 -4.88
CA GLU A 99 -12.68 15.60 -3.87
C GLU A 99 -12.23 15.26 -2.46
N LEU A 100 -12.20 16.31 -1.62
CA LEU A 100 -11.76 16.19 -0.23
C LEU A 100 -12.82 16.67 0.74
N GLU A 101 -14.07 16.53 0.43
CA GLU A 101 -15.17 16.95 1.28
C GLU A 101 -15.21 16.23 2.61
#